data_d6fbd062e4ce28aed330736ae2e90718
#
_entry.id   d6fbd062e4ce28aed330736ae2e90718
#
_cell.length_a   1.000
_cell.length_b   1.000
_cell.length_c   1.000
_cell.angle_alpha   90.00
_cell.angle_beta   90.00
_cell.angle_gamma   90.00
#
_symmetry.space_group_name_H-M   'P 1'
#
loop_
_entity.id
_entity.type
_entity.pdbx_description
1 polymer ?
#
loop_
_entity_poly.entity_id
_entity_poly.type
_entity_poly.pdbx_seq_one_letter_code
_entity_poly.pdbx_strand_id
1 'polypeptide(L)'
;MYKFLNNNLIAIFFSISVLVLFSAYFIEYVLDYEACNLCLISRIPYFFVITFSLLFFMFKRFKKTILILIFISFILGFLVSIYHFGIEQNFFDESLVCQIKDLKQNVSTNELFQELVNNKSKSCKDVDFRIFGLSLATINLFISLILSFITFKNILKNEKNK
;
A
#
# COMPACT_ATOMS: atom_id res chain seq x y z
N MET A 1 3.46 -8.74 31.18
CA MET A 1 4.38 -8.00 30.31
C MET A 1 4.11 -8.26 28.81
N TYR A 2 3.94 -9.51 28.34
CA TYR A 2 3.67 -9.85 26.93
C TYR A 2 2.36 -9.29 26.36
N LYS A 3 1.30 -9.21 27.15
CA LYS A 3 0.00 -8.67 26.70
C LYS A 3 0.09 -7.18 26.36
N PHE A 4 0.95 -6.45 27.08
CA PHE A 4 1.19 -5.02 26.89
C PHE A 4 2.02 -4.73 25.61
N LEU A 5 3.09 -5.49 25.39
CA LEU A 5 3.95 -5.36 24.20
C LEU A 5 3.16 -5.59 22.89
N ASN A 6 2.23 -6.52 22.90
CA ASN A 6 1.48 -6.91 21.71
C ASN A 6 0.33 -5.96 21.37
N ASN A 7 -0.28 -5.31 22.37
CA ASN A 7 -1.28 -4.26 22.15
C ASN A 7 -0.62 -2.99 21.61
N ASN A 8 0.56 -2.65 22.15
CA ASN A 8 1.33 -1.50 21.66
C ASN A 8 1.82 -1.71 20.23
N LEU A 9 2.15 -2.95 19.82
CA LEU A 9 2.58 -3.25 18.46
C LEU A 9 1.47 -3.00 17.43
N ILE A 10 0.23 -3.42 17.73
CA ILE A 10 -0.91 -3.16 16.82
C ILE A 10 -1.20 -1.66 16.74
N ALA A 11 -1.07 -0.93 17.85
CA ALA A 11 -1.19 0.52 17.86
C ALA A 11 -0.08 1.18 17.00
N ILE A 12 1.15 0.65 17.04
CA ILE A 12 2.25 1.12 16.19
C ILE A 12 1.94 0.86 14.71
N PHE A 13 1.44 -0.33 14.35
CA PHE A 13 1.05 -0.64 12.97
C PHE A 13 -0.07 0.27 12.47
N PHE A 14 -1.07 0.54 13.31
CA PHE A 14 -2.12 1.51 13.03
C PHE A 14 -1.54 2.90 12.76
N SER A 15 -0.69 3.42 13.66
CA SER A 15 -0.09 4.74 13.52
C SER A 15 0.79 4.86 12.27
N ILE A 16 1.61 3.84 11.98
CA ILE A 16 2.44 3.83 10.77
C ILE A 16 1.56 3.83 9.50
N SER A 17 0.51 3.00 9.47
CA SER A 17 -0.40 2.94 8.31
C SER A 17 -1.13 4.26 8.07
N VAL A 18 -1.57 4.93 9.14
CA VAL A 18 -2.17 6.27 9.05
C VAL A 18 -1.16 7.29 8.52
N LEU A 19 0.08 7.29 9.04
CA LEU A 19 1.13 8.20 8.58
C LEU A 19 1.50 7.97 7.10
N VAL A 20 1.59 6.72 6.65
CA VAL A 20 1.88 6.39 5.25
C VAL A 20 0.76 6.90 4.34
N LEU A 21 -0.51 6.64 4.68
CA LEU A 21 -1.64 7.15 3.90
C LEU A 21 -1.71 8.68 3.91
N PHE A 22 -1.52 9.30 5.07
CA PHE A 22 -1.50 10.76 5.19
C PHE A 22 -0.41 11.37 4.30
N SER A 23 0.81 10.82 4.34
CA SER A 23 1.92 11.27 3.49
C SER A 23 1.61 11.10 2.01
N ALA A 24 0.98 9.97 1.61
CA ALA A 24 0.60 9.71 0.22
C ALA A 24 -0.45 10.71 -0.28
N TYR A 25 -1.47 11.00 0.52
CA TYR A 25 -2.48 12.00 0.18
C TYR A 25 -1.93 13.43 0.22
N PHE A 26 -1.04 13.73 1.14
CA PHE A 26 -0.38 15.04 1.21
C PHE A 26 0.43 15.31 -0.07
N ILE A 27 1.19 14.33 -0.55
CA ILE A 27 1.96 14.46 -1.80
C ILE A 27 1.03 14.65 -3.00
N GLU A 28 -0.10 13.94 -3.05
CA GLU A 28 -1.05 14.02 -4.16
C GLU A 28 -1.83 15.34 -4.20
N TYR A 29 -2.40 15.78 -3.05
CA TYR A 29 -3.31 16.91 -3.01
C TYR A 29 -2.67 18.25 -2.62
N VAL A 30 -1.55 18.24 -1.90
CA VAL A 30 -0.88 19.48 -1.47
C VAL A 30 0.31 19.81 -2.36
N LEU A 31 1.06 18.79 -2.78
CA LEU A 31 2.20 18.96 -3.69
C LEU A 31 1.82 18.81 -5.16
N ASP A 32 0.57 18.48 -5.46
CA ASP A 32 -0.01 18.38 -6.81
C ASP A 32 0.71 17.35 -7.71
N TYR A 33 1.22 16.25 -7.10
CA TYR A 33 1.81 15.14 -7.83
C TYR A 33 0.76 14.06 -8.09
N GLU A 34 0.41 13.86 -9.37
CA GLU A 34 -0.55 12.82 -9.77
C GLU A 34 -0.04 11.41 -9.43
N ALA A 35 -0.84 10.65 -8.68
CA ALA A 35 -0.56 9.26 -8.37
C ALA A 35 -0.87 8.36 -9.57
N CYS A 36 0.05 7.45 -9.93
CA CYS A 36 -0.23 6.40 -10.90
C CYS A 36 -1.19 5.34 -10.31
N ASN A 37 -1.83 4.53 -11.16
CA ASN A 37 -2.80 3.53 -10.72
C ASN A 37 -2.19 2.50 -9.73
N LEU A 38 -0.95 2.07 -9.94
CA LEU A 38 -0.26 1.18 -8.99
C LEU A 38 0.01 1.86 -7.64
N CYS A 39 0.28 3.16 -7.63
CA CYS A 39 0.40 3.93 -6.40
C CYS A 39 -0.92 3.91 -5.60
N LEU A 40 -2.06 4.02 -6.27
CA LEU A 40 -3.38 3.93 -5.62
C LEU A 40 -3.64 2.52 -5.06
N ILE A 41 -3.33 1.48 -5.83
CA ILE A 41 -3.48 0.08 -5.40
C ILE A 41 -2.58 -0.22 -4.20
N SER A 42 -1.38 0.34 -4.14
CA SER A 42 -0.45 0.14 -3.03
C SER A 42 -0.93 0.71 -1.70
N ARG A 43 -1.94 1.60 -1.70
CA ARG A 43 -2.59 2.14 -0.49
C ARG A 43 -3.59 1.16 0.14
N ILE A 44 -4.19 0.25 -0.65
CA ILE A 44 -5.23 -0.68 -0.21
C ILE A 44 -4.79 -1.53 0.99
N PRO A 45 -3.60 -2.16 1.01
CA PRO A 45 -3.12 -2.92 2.17
C PRO A 45 -3.10 -2.12 3.47
N TYR A 46 -2.75 -0.84 3.44
CA TYR A 46 -2.72 0.01 4.62
C TYR A 46 -4.13 0.32 5.15
N PHE A 47 -5.13 0.46 4.27
CA PHE A 47 -6.53 0.56 4.69
C PHE A 47 -6.99 -0.70 5.42
N PHE A 48 -6.61 -1.88 4.93
CA PHE A 48 -6.91 -3.14 5.63
C PHE A 48 -6.23 -3.21 6.99
N VAL A 49 -4.96 -2.80 7.12
CA VAL A 49 -4.26 -2.76 8.41
C VAL A 49 -4.97 -1.84 9.39
N ILE A 50 -5.41 -0.65 8.96
CA ILE A 50 -6.18 0.28 9.81
C ILE A 50 -7.48 -0.37 10.27
N THR A 51 -8.25 -0.95 9.35
CA THR A 51 -9.53 -1.61 9.64
C THR A 51 -9.35 -2.77 10.63
N PHE A 52 -8.38 -3.66 10.41
CA PHE A 52 -8.10 -4.78 11.31
C PHE A 52 -7.58 -4.32 12.67
N SER A 53 -6.81 -3.24 12.72
CA SER A 53 -6.36 -2.66 13.98
C SER A 53 -7.52 -2.07 14.79
N LEU A 54 -8.48 -1.40 14.14
CA LEU A 54 -9.70 -0.91 14.78
C LEU A 54 -10.57 -2.07 15.30
N LEU A 55 -10.73 -3.13 14.50
CA LEU A 55 -11.43 -4.34 14.95
C LEU A 55 -10.76 -4.97 16.16
N PHE A 56 -9.43 -4.95 16.24
CA PHE A 56 -8.72 -5.42 17.43
C PHE A 56 -9.03 -4.59 18.68
N PHE A 57 -9.13 -3.26 18.56
CA PHE A 57 -9.48 -2.42 19.70
C PHE A 57 -10.90 -2.70 20.22
N MET A 58 -11.83 -3.06 19.31
CA MET A 58 -13.20 -3.45 19.66
C MET A 58 -13.27 -4.90 20.20
N PHE A 59 -12.58 -5.84 19.55
CA PHE A 59 -12.69 -7.28 19.80
C PHE A 59 -11.34 -7.92 20.15
N LYS A 60 -10.84 -7.69 21.37
CA LYS A 60 -9.54 -8.20 21.85
C LYS A 60 -9.42 -9.74 21.84
N ARG A 61 -10.55 -10.47 21.74
CA ARG A 61 -10.61 -11.94 21.75
C ARG A 61 -9.93 -12.57 20.53
N PHE A 62 -10.02 -11.94 19.36
CA PHE A 62 -9.54 -12.50 18.08
C PHE A 62 -8.12 -12.05 17.70
N LYS A 63 -7.29 -11.78 18.68
CA LYS A 63 -5.94 -11.23 18.51
C LYS A 63 -5.06 -11.99 17.52
N LYS A 64 -5.01 -13.34 17.58
CA LYS A 64 -4.18 -14.15 16.68
C LYS A 64 -4.64 -14.01 15.23
N THR A 65 -5.93 -14.10 14.99
CA THR A 65 -6.54 -13.97 13.67
C THR A 65 -6.25 -12.59 13.07
N ILE A 66 -6.42 -11.53 13.85
CA ILE A 66 -6.17 -10.15 13.41
C ILE A 66 -4.69 -9.95 13.07
N LEU A 67 -3.76 -10.48 13.86
CA LEU A 67 -2.32 -10.43 13.58
C LEU A 67 -1.97 -11.13 12.26
N ILE A 68 -2.59 -12.27 11.98
CA ILE A 68 -2.41 -13.00 10.71
C ILE A 68 -2.97 -12.18 9.54
N LEU A 69 -4.13 -11.54 9.69
CA LEU A 69 -4.72 -10.70 8.66
C LEU A 69 -3.85 -9.45 8.37
N ILE A 70 -3.30 -8.83 9.42
CA ILE A 70 -2.34 -7.72 9.28
C ILE A 70 -1.07 -8.19 8.55
N PHE A 71 -0.55 -9.37 8.88
CA PHE A 71 0.59 -9.96 8.21
C PHE A 71 0.33 -10.18 6.71
N ILE A 72 -0.81 -10.77 6.37
CA ILE A 72 -1.23 -10.98 4.97
C ILE A 72 -1.33 -9.63 4.24
N SER A 73 -1.89 -8.61 4.88
CA SER A 73 -1.98 -7.27 4.28
C SER A 73 -0.60 -6.67 3.96
N PHE A 74 0.38 -6.83 4.85
CA PHE A 74 1.75 -6.35 4.58
C PHE A 74 2.45 -7.17 3.48
N ILE A 75 2.21 -8.48 3.40
CA ILE A 75 2.72 -9.32 2.30
C ILE A 75 2.13 -8.87 0.96
N LEU A 76 0.82 -8.60 0.89
CA LEU A 76 0.19 -8.07 -0.32
C LEU A 76 0.78 -6.71 -0.71
N GLY A 77 0.96 -5.81 0.26
CA GLY A 77 1.62 -4.52 0.03
C GLY A 77 3.04 -4.67 -0.51
N PHE A 78 3.80 -5.60 0.04
CA PHE A 78 5.15 -5.92 -0.42
C PHE A 78 5.17 -6.45 -1.86
N LEU A 79 4.27 -7.38 -2.22
CA LEU A 79 4.18 -7.93 -3.57
C LEU A 79 3.82 -6.85 -4.61
N VAL A 80 2.85 -6.00 -4.30
CA VAL A 80 2.49 -4.87 -5.17
C VAL A 80 3.66 -3.91 -5.33
N SER A 81 4.40 -3.64 -4.26
CA SER A 81 5.57 -2.73 -4.30
C SER A 81 6.74 -3.31 -5.08
N ILE A 82 7.01 -4.62 -5.01
CA ILE A 82 8.01 -5.30 -5.86
C ILE A 82 7.62 -5.16 -7.33
N TYR A 83 6.37 -5.43 -7.66
CA TYR A 83 5.89 -5.33 -9.03
C TYR A 83 6.02 -3.90 -9.56
N HIS A 84 5.61 -2.90 -8.77
CA HIS A 84 5.75 -1.49 -9.13
C HIS A 84 7.22 -1.09 -9.31
N PHE A 85 8.09 -1.44 -8.37
CA PHE A 85 9.53 -1.22 -8.49
C PHE A 85 10.13 -1.89 -9.73
N GLY A 86 9.69 -3.12 -10.05
CA GLY A 86 10.13 -3.82 -11.27
C GLY A 86 9.76 -3.09 -12.55
N ILE A 87 8.59 -2.44 -12.62
CA ILE A 87 8.19 -1.60 -13.75
C ILE A 87 9.06 -0.33 -13.83
N GLU A 88 9.33 0.34 -12.71
CA GLU A 88 10.20 1.53 -12.66
C GLU A 88 11.62 1.22 -13.15
N GLN A 89 12.14 0.02 -12.86
CA GLN A 89 13.47 -0.43 -13.28
C GLN A 89 13.47 -1.09 -14.68
N ASN A 90 12.34 -1.10 -15.40
CA ASN A 90 12.16 -1.76 -16.70
C ASN A 90 12.42 -3.29 -16.68
N PHE A 91 12.28 -3.96 -15.52
CA PHE A 91 12.29 -5.42 -15.43
C PHE A 91 10.97 -6.02 -15.92
N PHE A 92 9.86 -5.30 -15.74
CA PHE A 92 8.54 -5.69 -16.19
C PHE A 92 7.94 -4.64 -17.12
N ASP A 93 7.18 -5.10 -18.12
CA ASP A 93 6.40 -4.22 -18.97
C ASP A 93 5.21 -3.65 -18.20
N GLU A 94 4.77 -2.46 -18.61
CA GLU A 94 3.58 -1.83 -18.03
C GLU A 94 2.35 -2.68 -18.29
N SER A 95 1.65 -3.03 -17.19
CA SER A 95 0.37 -3.75 -17.29
C SER A 95 -0.76 -2.82 -17.74
N LEU A 96 -1.86 -3.43 -18.20
CA LEU A 96 -3.11 -2.70 -18.49
C LEU A 96 -3.58 -1.84 -17.31
N VAL A 97 -3.26 -2.23 -16.07
CA VAL A 97 -3.59 -1.47 -14.86
C VAL A 97 -2.91 -0.10 -14.84
N CYS A 98 -1.69 0.02 -15.39
CA CYS A 98 -0.98 1.31 -15.50
C CYS A 98 -1.58 2.21 -16.58
N GLN A 99 -2.30 1.64 -17.56
CA GLN A 99 -2.83 2.36 -18.72
C GLN A 99 -4.30 2.77 -18.56
N ILE A 100 -5.03 2.16 -17.64
CA ILE A 100 -6.45 2.46 -17.41
C ILE A 100 -6.55 3.77 -16.62
N LYS A 101 -6.85 4.86 -17.31
CA LYS A 101 -7.37 6.07 -16.69
C LYS A 101 -8.89 5.96 -16.67
N ASP A 102 -9.45 6.21 -15.49
CA ASP A 102 -10.88 6.38 -15.20
C ASP A 102 -11.81 6.27 -16.44
N LEU A 103 -12.35 5.07 -16.65
CA LEU A 103 -13.56 4.90 -17.45
C LEU A 103 -14.68 5.63 -16.70
N LYS A 104 -14.77 6.94 -16.89
CA LYS A 104 -15.99 7.68 -16.52
C LYS A 104 -17.13 7.07 -17.31
N GLN A 105 -17.96 6.32 -16.60
CA GLN A 105 -19.24 5.83 -17.08
C GLN A 105 -19.99 6.99 -17.72
N ASN A 106 -20.34 6.88 -19.01
CA ASN A 106 -21.19 7.75 -19.82
C ASN A 106 -20.51 8.56 -20.93
N VAL A 107 -19.51 8.00 -21.61
CA VAL A 107 -18.95 8.66 -22.81
C VAL A 107 -19.25 7.83 -24.06
N SER A 108 -19.69 8.49 -25.13
CA SER A 108 -19.91 7.92 -26.45
C SER A 108 -18.63 7.27 -27.01
N THR A 109 -18.74 6.16 -27.75
CA THR A 109 -17.61 5.38 -28.27
C THR A 109 -16.56 6.21 -29.06
N ASN A 110 -16.95 7.28 -29.72
CA ASN A 110 -16.04 8.14 -30.50
C ASN A 110 -15.27 9.14 -29.60
N GLU A 111 -15.91 9.65 -28.54
CA GLU A 111 -15.27 10.52 -27.57
C GLU A 111 -14.30 9.72 -26.67
N LEU A 112 -14.67 8.47 -26.34
CA LEU A 112 -13.81 7.54 -25.61
C LEU A 112 -12.49 7.27 -26.34
N PHE A 113 -12.54 7.12 -27.65
CA PHE A 113 -11.32 6.89 -28.47
C PHE A 113 -10.42 8.13 -28.50
N GLN A 114 -10.98 9.32 -28.60
CA GLN A 114 -10.22 10.58 -28.54
C GLN A 114 -9.66 10.87 -27.13
N GLU A 115 -10.39 10.54 -26.08
CA GLU A 115 -9.89 10.65 -24.69
C GLU A 115 -8.79 9.64 -24.41
N LEU A 116 -8.87 8.41 -24.93
CA LEU A 116 -7.80 7.41 -24.79
C LEU A 116 -6.51 7.82 -25.51
N VAL A 117 -6.61 8.56 -26.60
CA VAL A 117 -5.45 9.06 -27.37
C VAL A 117 -4.86 10.33 -26.73
N ASN A 118 -5.69 11.22 -26.18
CA ASN A 118 -5.27 12.52 -25.63
C ASN A 118 -4.98 12.50 -24.13
N ASN A 119 -5.59 11.63 -23.36
CA ASN A 119 -5.32 11.48 -21.93
C ASN A 119 -4.28 10.37 -21.71
N LYS A 120 -3.00 10.71 -21.84
CA LYS A 120 -1.91 9.88 -21.30
C LYS A 120 -2.11 9.77 -19.80
N SER A 121 -2.63 8.61 -19.33
CA SER A 121 -2.49 8.28 -17.93
C SER A 121 -1.01 8.30 -17.60
N LYS A 122 -0.66 8.85 -16.44
CA LYS A 122 0.73 8.91 -16.00
C LYS A 122 1.30 7.49 -15.99
N SER A 123 2.35 7.29 -16.79
CA SER A 123 3.04 6.02 -16.88
C SER A 123 3.56 5.61 -15.49
N CYS A 124 3.47 4.33 -15.15
CA CYS A 124 4.07 3.82 -13.91
C CYS A 124 5.61 3.86 -13.96
N LYS A 125 6.21 4.11 -15.12
CA LYS A 125 7.66 4.29 -15.32
C LYS A 125 8.12 5.71 -15.02
N ASP A 126 7.23 6.72 -15.19
CA ASP A 126 7.56 8.13 -14.96
C ASP A 126 7.51 8.47 -13.47
N VAL A 127 8.65 8.44 -12.82
CA VAL A 127 8.79 8.78 -11.39
C VAL A 127 9.05 10.26 -11.25
N ASP A 128 7.98 11.06 -11.02
CA ASP A 128 8.11 12.52 -10.86
C ASP A 128 8.59 12.90 -9.46
N PHE A 129 8.21 12.13 -8.45
CA PHE A 129 8.53 12.45 -7.07
C PHE A 129 9.52 11.45 -6.48
N ARG A 130 10.67 11.97 -6.07
CA ARG A 130 11.74 11.19 -5.41
C ARG A 130 12.14 11.84 -4.10
N ILE A 131 12.22 11.05 -3.04
CA ILE A 131 12.71 11.48 -1.73
C ILE A 131 14.12 10.91 -1.56
N PHE A 132 15.13 11.75 -1.42
CA PHE A 132 16.55 11.34 -1.34
C PHE A 132 17.00 10.42 -2.48
N GLY A 133 16.43 10.59 -3.69
CA GLY A 133 16.75 9.77 -4.85
C GLY A 133 15.99 8.44 -4.94
N LEU A 134 15.20 8.09 -3.93
CA LEU A 134 14.36 6.89 -3.90
C LEU A 134 12.95 7.23 -4.38
N SER A 135 12.36 6.34 -5.20
CA SER A 135 10.95 6.45 -5.58
C SER A 135 10.03 6.10 -4.41
N LEU A 136 8.79 6.59 -4.45
CA LEU A 136 7.76 6.22 -3.47
C LEU A 136 7.50 4.70 -3.44
N ALA A 137 7.60 4.02 -4.59
CA ALA A 137 7.46 2.56 -4.66
C ALA A 137 8.59 1.85 -3.92
N THR A 138 9.83 2.32 -4.05
CA THR A 138 10.98 1.78 -3.33
C THR A 138 10.83 1.98 -1.82
N ILE A 139 10.42 3.14 -1.37
CA ILE A 139 10.18 3.43 0.05
C ILE A 139 9.08 2.51 0.60
N ASN A 140 7.97 2.36 -0.14
CA ASN A 140 6.87 1.49 0.24
C ASN A 140 7.29 0.02 0.33
N LEU A 141 8.15 -0.43 -0.59
CA LEU A 141 8.72 -1.79 -0.59
C LEU A 141 9.48 -2.06 0.72
N PHE A 142 10.37 -1.17 1.13
CA PHE A 142 11.14 -1.33 2.37
C PHE A 142 10.24 -1.29 3.61
N ILE A 143 9.29 -0.37 3.67
CA ILE A 143 8.33 -0.27 4.78
C ILE A 143 7.53 -1.57 4.90
N SER A 144 6.93 -2.05 3.83
CA SER A 144 6.12 -3.27 3.82
C SER A 144 6.94 -4.51 4.20
N LEU A 145 8.19 -4.62 3.73
CA LEU A 145 9.09 -5.71 4.08
C LEU A 145 9.43 -5.71 5.57
N ILE A 146 9.81 -4.56 6.13
CA ILE A 146 10.15 -4.43 7.56
C ILE A 146 8.94 -4.76 8.42
N LEU A 147 7.77 -4.20 8.10
CA LEU A 147 6.54 -4.43 8.87
C LEU A 147 6.08 -5.89 8.77
N SER A 148 6.20 -6.52 7.61
CA SER A 148 5.93 -7.95 7.43
C SER A 148 6.84 -8.81 8.31
N PHE A 149 8.15 -8.53 8.33
CA PHE A 149 9.12 -9.25 9.13
C PHE A 149 8.86 -9.11 10.64
N ILE A 150 8.55 -7.89 11.12
CA ILE A 150 8.22 -7.63 12.51
C ILE A 150 6.94 -8.39 12.90
N THR A 151 5.92 -8.37 12.04
CA THR A 151 4.66 -9.07 12.29
C THR A 151 4.87 -10.58 12.34
N PHE A 152 5.65 -11.14 11.42
CA PHE A 152 6.00 -12.56 11.39
C PHE A 152 6.72 -13.01 12.66
N LYS A 153 7.76 -12.29 13.07
CA LYS A 153 8.46 -12.59 14.34
C LYS A 153 7.50 -12.60 15.54
N ASN A 154 6.55 -11.69 15.54
CA ASN A 154 5.59 -11.59 16.63
C ASN A 154 4.58 -12.75 16.65
N ILE A 155 4.15 -13.23 15.49
CA ILE A 155 3.31 -14.43 15.35
C ILE A 155 4.04 -15.64 15.91
N LEU A 156 5.29 -15.89 15.49
CA LEU A 156 6.10 -17.02 15.96
C LEU A 156 6.33 -16.97 17.49
N LYS A 157 6.59 -15.79 18.02
CA LYS A 157 6.78 -15.61 19.46
C LYS A 157 5.50 -15.88 20.26
N ASN A 158 4.34 -15.53 19.70
CA ASN A 158 3.04 -15.83 20.33
C ASN A 158 2.74 -17.34 20.35
N GLU A 159 3.26 -18.11 19.39
CA GLU A 159 3.07 -19.58 19.39
C GLU A 159 3.95 -20.28 20.42
N LYS A 160 5.19 -19.84 20.61
CA LYS A 160 6.11 -20.44 21.59
C LYS A 160 5.69 -20.22 23.07
N ASN A 161 4.82 -19.25 23.32
CA ASN A 161 4.37 -18.90 24.69
C ASN A 161 2.96 -19.42 25.01
N LYS A 162 2.45 -20.38 24.24
CA LYS A 162 1.20 -21.10 24.46
C LYS A 162 1.45 -22.48 25.00
#